data_38c658b6a58034996324283bb1391f88
#
_entry.id   38c658b6a58034996324283bb1391f88
#
_cell.length_a   1.000
_cell.length_b   1.000
_cell.length_c   1.000
_cell.angle_alpha   90.00
_cell.angle_beta   90.00
_cell.angle_gamma   90.00
#
_symmetry.space_group_name_H-M   'P 1'
#
loop_
_entity.id
_entity.type
_entity.pdbx_description
1 polymer ?
#
loop_
_entity_poly.entity_id
_entity_poly.type
_entity_poly.pdbx_seq_one_letter_code
_entity_poly.pdbx_strand_id
1 'polypeptide(L)'
;MMAAMAVLAAPVVRAQQQAQQPKPEETEVWQPVPAVVTPGETPGAPPSDAIVLFDGKNEDEWISAQDHTPAKWIVADGLLTVAKSTGNIETRRHFHNYQLHVEWRIPADITGTGQGRGNSGVFLASTGPGDAGYELQVLDGYNNPTYVNGMVGSIYKQSIPLVNAARKPGEWQSYDVVWTAPVFNADGSLKTPAYVTAFYNGVLVQNHFELKGQTLYVGKPFYKAFDGAAIKLQAHGDKSEPMSFRNIWVRELP
;
A
#
# COMPACT_ATOMS: atom_id res chain seq x y z
N MET A 1 -78.18 33.35 50.01
CA MET A 1 -76.86 33.14 50.59
C MET A 1 -76.09 32.17 49.68
N MET A 2 -75.19 32.68 48.83
CA MET A 2 -74.30 31.86 47.96
C MET A 2 -72.87 31.95 48.53
N ALA A 3 -72.36 30.84 48.99
CA ALA A 3 -70.95 30.76 49.45
C ALA A 3 -70.01 30.52 48.28
N ALA A 4 -69.07 31.45 48.08
CA ALA A 4 -68.03 31.31 47.09
C ALA A 4 -66.86 30.52 47.68
N MET A 5 -66.54 29.40 47.05
CA MET A 5 -65.35 28.60 47.37
C MET A 5 -64.14 29.12 46.57
N ALA A 6 -63.15 29.66 47.25
CA ALA A 6 -61.89 30.07 46.64
C ALA A 6 -60.94 28.84 46.54
N VAL A 7 -60.56 28.46 45.33
CA VAL A 7 -59.55 27.43 45.08
C VAL A 7 -58.17 28.09 45.05
N LEU A 8 -57.37 27.81 46.08
CA LEU A 8 -55.95 28.21 46.12
C LEU A 8 -55.09 27.25 45.23
N ALA A 9 -54.62 27.74 44.09
CA ALA A 9 -53.67 27.01 43.28
C ALA A 9 -52.23 27.22 43.84
N ALA A 10 -51.62 26.13 44.30
CA ALA A 10 -50.23 26.14 44.74
C ALA A 10 -49.30 26.19 43.51
N PRO A 11 -48.21 27.00 43.50
CA PRO A 11 -47.26 27.03 42.38
C PRO A 11 -46.41 25.74 42.38
N VAL A 12 -46.47 25.00 41.27
CA VAL A 12 -45.55 23.86 41.01
C VAL A 12 -44.18 24.45 40.62
N VAL A 13 -43.25 24.45 41.58
CA VAL A 13 -41.85 24.78 41.33
C VAL A 13 -41.23 23.58 40.58
N ARG A 14 -41.12 23.69 39.26
CA ARG A 14 -40.27 22.77 38.46
C ARG A 14 -38.82 23.08 38.78
N ALA A 15 -38.17 22.22 39.55
CA ALA A 15 -36.73 22.20 39.67
C ALA A 15 -36.14 21.91 38.27
N GLN A 16 -35.55 22.92 37.63
CA GLN A 16 -34.72 22.72 36.45
C GLN A 16 -33.48 21.96 36.93
N GLN A 17 -33.38 20.67 36.59
CA GLN A 17 -32.11 19.95 36.65
C GLN A 17 -31.14 20.69 35.72
N GLN A 18 -30.20 21.44 36.26
CA GLN A 18 -29.07 21.95 35.53
C GLN A 18 -28.33 20.73 34.97
N ALA A 19 -28.34 20.57 33.64
CA ALA A 19 -27.53 19.57 32.95
C ALA A 19 -26.08 19.84 33.36
N GLN A 20 -25.46 18.87 34.01
CA GLN A 20 -24.07 18.94 34.44
C GLN A 20 -23.23 19.11 33.18
N GLN A 21 -22.41 20.17 33.08
CA GLN A 21 -21.56 20.37 31.92
C GLN A 21 -20.57 19.20 31.83
N PRO A 22 -20.39 18.61 30.60
CA PRO A 22 -19.43 17.54 30.40
C PRO A 22 -18.02 17.98 30.85
N LYS A 23 -17.29 17.09 31.50
CA LYS A 23 -15.92 17.34 31.94
C LYS A 23 -14.95 16.74 30.95
N PRO A 24 -13.77 17.37 30.73
CA PRO A 24 -12.75 16.84 29.82
C PRO A 24 -12.37 15.38 30.11
N GLU A 25 -12.28 15.01 31.38
CA GLU A 25 -11.87 13.68 31.86
C GLU A 25 -12.83 12.57 31.43
N GLU A 26 -14.08 12.88 31.07
CA GLU A 26 -15.08 11.90 30.64
C GLU A 26 -14.78 11.30 29.25
N THR A 27 -13.93 11.97 28.47
CA THR A 27 -13.53 11.54 27.11
C THR A 27 -12.04 11.25 26.98
N GLU A 28 -11.27 11.41 28.05
CA GLU A 28 -9.84 11.10 28.06
C GLU A 28 -9.60 9.58 28.11
N VAL A 29 -8.73 9.10 27.20
CA VAL A 29 -8.32 7.70 27.15
C VAL A 29 -6.82 7.62 27.37
N TRP A 30 -6.40 7.00 28.47
CA TRP A 30 -4.99 6.91 28.90
C TRP A 30 -4.32 5.59 28.52
N GLN A 31 -5.08 4.61 28.04
CA GLN A 31 -4.57 3.28 27.68
C GLN A 31 -5.28 2.76 26.43
N PRO A 32 -4.58 1.98 25.59
CA PRO A 32 -3.15 1.66 25.66
C PRO A 32 -2.25 2.84 25.27
N VAL A 33 -1.09 2.95 25.92
CA VAL A 33 -0.06 3.94 25.53
C VAL A 33 0.60 3.48 24.22
N PRO A 34 0.65 4.32 23.17
CA PRO A 34 1.30 3.97 21.92
C PRO A 34 2.79 3.62 22.12
N ALA A 35 3.28 2.61 21.39
CA ALA A 35 4.70 2.28 21.37
C ALA A 35 5.53 3.44 20.82
N VAL A 36 6.73 3.63 21.36
CA VAL A 36 7.65 4.63 20.85
C VAL A 36 8.43 4.06 19.67
N VAL A 37 8.31 4.71 18.52
CA VAL A 37 9.05 4.36 17.29
C VAL A 37 9.93 5.56 16.93
N THR A 38 11.22 5.32 16.71
CA THR A 38 12.15 6.35 16.24
C THR A 38 11.98 6.49 14.72
N PRO A 39 11.64 7.68 14.21
CA PRO A 39 11.59 7.90 12.75
C PRO A 39 12.97 7.69 12.11
N GLY A 40 12.98 7.37 10.82
CA GLY A 40 14.22 7.35 10.03
C GLY A 40 14.91 8.72 9.99
N GLU A 41 16.23 8.74 9.90
CA GLU A 41 17.05 9.98 9.96
C GLU A 41 16.80 10.92 8.78
N THR A 42 16.39 10.38 7.63
CA THR A 42 16.09 11.15 6.41
C THR A 42 14.75 10.71 5.83
N PRO A 43 14.09 11.54 4.97
CA PRO A 43 12.89 11.12 4.26
C PRO A 43 13.12 9.80 3.51
N GLY A 44 12.22 8.84 3.71
CA GLY A 44 12.30 7.50 3.13
C GLY A 44 13.18 6.49 3.88
N ALA A 45 13.98 6.92 4.87
CA ALA A 45 14.73 5.99 5.70
C ALA A 45 13.80 5.14 6.60
N PRO A 46 14.15 3.86 6.88
CA PRO A 46 13.32 2.99 7.68
C PRO A 46 13.21 3.48 9.14
N PRO A 47 12.01 3.48 9.73
CA PRO A 47 11.84 3.69 11.17
C PRO A 47 12.34 2.48 11.98
N SER A 48 12.50 2.66 13.31
CA SER A 48 13.10 1.66 14.18
C SER A 48 12.37 0.32 14.28
N ASP A 49 11.10 0.26 13.91
CA ASP A 49 10.26 -0.94 13.88
C ASP A 49 10.04 -1.50 12.44
N ALA A 50 10.78 -0.98 11.47
CA ALA A 50 10.72 -1.49 10.11
C ALA A 50 11.54 -2.78 9.94
N ILE A 51 11.03 -3.64 9.08
CA ILE A 51 11.72 -4.80 8.53
C ILE A 51 12.36 -4.34 7.22
N VAL A 52 13.67 -4.31 7.16
CA VAL A 52 14.40 -3.90 5.96
C VAL A 52 14.44 -5.09 5.00
N LEU A 53 13.87 -4.92 3.81
CA LEU A 53 13.82 -5.93 2.76
C LEU A 53 14.99 -5.81 1.79
N PHE A 54 15.57 -4.60 1.63
CA PHE A 54 16.77 -4.37 0.85
C PHE A 54 17.48 -3.08 1.30
N ASP A 55 18.72 -3.23 1.76
CA ASP A 55 19.59 -2.14 2.25
C ASP A 55 20.81 -1.88 1.35
N GLY A 56 20.86 -2.51 0.18
CA GLY A 56 21.96 -2.38 -0.77
C GLY A 56 23.05 -3.46 -0.65
N LYS A 57 22.93 -4.43 0.27
CA LYS A 57 24.01 -5.41 0.54
C LYS A 57 23.78 -6.76 -0.14
N ASN A 58 22.58 -7.31 0.00
CA ASN A 58 22.22 -8.63 -0.53
C ASN A 58 20.72 -8.72 -0.78
N GLU A 59 20.29 -9.80 -1.42
CA GLU A 59 18.87 -10.11 -1.70
C GLU A 59 18.34 -11.25 -0.81
N ASP A 60 18.88 -11.45 0.39
CA ASP A 60 18.57 -12.59 1.28
C ASP A 60 17.11 -12.64 1.72
N GLU A 61 16.42 -11.50 1.77
CA GLU A 61 14.97 -11.43 2.06
C GLU A 61 14.08 -11.83 0.88
N TRP A 62 14.68 -12.13 -0.30
CA TRP A 62 13.97 -12.38 -1.54
C TRP A 62 14.18 -13.80 -2.07
N ILE A 63 13.15 -14.31 -2.72
CA ILE A 63 13.15 -15.60 -3.43
C ILE A 63 12.51 -15.44 -4.80
N SER A 64 12.77 -16.39 -5.68
CA SER A 64 12.06 -16.51 -6.96
C SER A 64 10.56 -16.77 -6.71
N ALA A 65 9.70 -15.94 -7.27
CA ALA A 65 8.26 -16.13 -7.19
C ALA A 65 7.76 -17.35 -7.98
N GLN A 66 8.63 -17.99 -8.80
CA GLN A 66 8.28 -19.13 -9.63
C GLN A 66 8.46 -20.47 -8.90
N ASP A 67 9.58 -20.62 -8.19
CA ASP A 67 10.01 -21.91 -7.62
C ASP A 67 10.56 -21.82 -6.19
N HIS A 68 10.50 -20.63 -5.59
CA HIS A 68 10.95 -20.30 -4.23
C HIS A 68 12.44 -20.59 -3.97
N THR A 69 13.24 -20.73 -5.02
CA THR A 69 14.71 -20.74 -4.89
C THR A 69 15.22 -19.35 -4.54
N PRO A 70 16.48 -19.19 -4.05
CA PRO A 70 17.06 -17.87 -3.84
C PRO A 70 16.90 -16.95 -5.07
N ALA A 71 16.55 -15.70 -4.83
CA ALA A 71 16.47 -14.68 -5.90
C ALA A 71 17.81 -14.61 -6.67
N LYS A 72 17.76 -14.09 -7.90
CA LYS A 72 18.94 -13.98 -8.80
C LYS A 72 18.93 -12.65 -9.54
N TRP A 73 18.40 -11.61 -8.92
CA TRP A 73 18.55 -10.26 -9.45
C TRP A 73 19.97 -9.76 -9.16
N ILE A 74 20.38 -8.70 -9.81
CA ILE A 74 21.77 -8.21 -9.73
C ILE A 74 21.89 -7.25 -8.55
N VAL A 75 22.68 -7.60 -7.56
CA VAL A 75 23.06 -6.71 -6.45
C VAL A 75 24.43 -6.13 -6.74
N ALA A 76 24.48 -4.83 -7.05
CA ALA A 76 25.71 -4.10 -7.32
C ALA A 76 25.53 -2.62 -6.98
N ASP A 77 26.58 -1.97 -6.50
CA ASP A 77 26.61 -0.53 -6.18
C ASP A 77 25.47 -0.07 -5.26
N GLY A 78 25.04 -0.93 -4.33
CA GLY A 78 23.92 -0.65 -3.43
C GLY A 78 22.54 -0.76 -4.08
N LEU A 79 22.43 -1.32 -5.27
CA LEU A 79 21.21 -1.43 -6.06
C LEU A 79 20.81 -2.89 -6.28
N LEU A 80 19.50 -3.12 -6.38
CA LEU A 80 18.89 -4.38 -6.79
C LEU A 80 18.32 -4.18 -8.20
N THR A 81 19.05 -4.64 -9.20
CA THR A 81 18.69 -4.46 -10.62
C THR A 81 17.96 -5.69 -11.14
N VAL A 82 16.84 -5.45 -11.82
CA VAL A 82 16.01 -6.51 -12.41
C VAL A 82 16.81 -7.38 -13.37
N ALA A 83 16.83 -8.69 -13.13
CA ALA A 83 17.34 -9.67 -14.08
C ALA A 83 16.16 -10.35 -14.78
N LYS A 84 15.73 -9.79 -15.92
CA LYS A 84 14.49 -10.22 -16.63
C LYS A 84 14.42 -11.71 -16.95
N SER A 85 15.57 -12.34 -17.20
CA SER A 85 15.66 -13.78 -17.49
C SER A 85 15.40 -14.69 -16.30
N THR A 86 15.44 -14.15 -15.06
CA THR A 86 15.24 -14.94 -13.84
C THR A 86 13.81 -14.83 -13.29
N GLY A 87 12.99 -13.96 -13.87
CA GLY A 87 11.60 -13.76 -13.48
C GLY A 87 11.41 -12.91 -12.23
N ASN A 88 10.17 -12.88 -11.75
CA ASN A 88 9.76 -12.10 -10.59
C ASN A 88 10.39 -12.64 -9.30
N ILE A 89 10.62 -11.73 -8.36
CA ILE A 89 11.05 -12.08 -7.00
C ILE A 89 9.98 -11.68 -5.98
N GLU A 90 9.90 -12.41 -4.87
CA GLU A 90 8.98 -12.10 -3.79
C GLU A 90 9.68 -12.25 -2.43
N THR A 91 9.12 -11.61 -1.40
CA THR A 91 9.69 -11.71 -0.05
C THR A 91 9.56 -13.13 0.50
N ARG A 92 10.56 -13.58 1.27
CA ARG A 92 10.48 -14.85 2.05
C ARG A 92 9.38 -14.78 3.10
N ARG A 93 9.17 -13.61 3.68
CA ARG A 93 8.15 -13.35 4.71
C ARG A 93 6.84 -13.02 4.05
N HIS A 94 5.75 -13.39 4.72
CA HIS A 94 4.40 -12.99 4.38
C HIS A 94 3.93 -11.90 5.34
N PHE A 95 3.11 -11.00 4.84
CA PHE A 95 2.59 -9.85 5.57
C PHE A 95 1.07 -9.76 5.42
N HIS A 96 0.40 -9.19 6.43
CA HIS A 96 -1.02 -8.85 6.38
C HIS A 96 -1.19 -7.36 6.07
N ASN A 97 -1.41 -6.56 7.10
CA ASN A 97 -1.49 -5.10 6.96
C ASN A 97 -0.11 -4.49 7.15
N TYR A 98 0.25 -3.53 6.32
CA TYR A 98 1.57 -2.93 6.45
C TYR A 98 1.65 -1.55 5.80
N GLN A 99 2.67 -0.80 6.22
CA GLN A 99 3.25 0.31 5.50
C GLN A 99 4.47 -0.21 4.72
N LEU A 100 4.58 0.16 3.45
CA LEU A 100 5.70 -0.19 2.58
C LEU A 100 6.34 1.08 2.02
N HIS A 101 7.67 1.12 2.00
CA HIS A 101 8.45 2.07 1.22
C HIS A 101 9.28 1.31 0.20
N VAL A 102 9.33 1.80 -1.03
CA VAL A 102 10.15 1.27 -2.10
C VAL A 102 10.61 2.38 -3.04
N GLU A 103 11.91 2.39 -3.36
CA GLU A 103 12.47 3.32 -4.34
C GLU A 103 12.93 2.56 -5.58
N TRP A 104 12.68 3.14 -6.76
CA TRP A 104 13.18 2.59 -8.02
C TRP A 104 13.67 3.69 -8.95
N ARG A 105 14.48 3.29 -9.91
CA ARG A 105 14.99 4.19 -10.94
C ARG A 105 14.97 3.50 -12.29
N ILE A 106 14.34 4.15 -13.24
CA ILE A 106 14.36 3.78 -14.65
C ILE A 106 15.64 4.37 -15.25
N PRO A 107 16.41 3.62 -16.09
CA PRO A 107 17.59 4.15 -16.77
C PRO A 107 17.31 5.46 -17.51
N ALA A 108 18.30 6.38 -17.52
CA ALA A 108 18.14 7.69 -18.15
C ALA A 108 17.97 7.60 -19.68
N ASP A 109 18.52 6.56 -20.27
CA ASP A 109 18.52 6.23 -21.70
C ASP A 109 17.43 5.22 -22.08
N ILE A 110 16.41 5.05 -21.22
CA ILE A 110 15.32 4.11 -21.42
C ILE A 110 14.68 4.27 -22.81
N THR A 111 14.44 3.15 -23.47
CA THR A 111 13.82 3.08 -24.80
C THR A 111 12.42 2.45 -24.73
N GLY A 112 11.66 2.58 -25.82
CA GLY A 112 10.30 2.03 -25.91
C GLY A 112 9.20 3.06 -25.74
N THR A 113 7.97 2.60 -25.68
CA THR A 113 6.76 3.44 -25.52
C THR A 113 5.66 2.69 -24.77
N GLY A 114 4.78 3.42 -24.12
CA GLY A 114 3.62 2.85 -23.40
C GLY A 114 4.04 1.77 -22.40
N GLN A 115 3.40 0.63 -22.46
CA GLN A 115 3.69 -0.52 -21.57
C GLN A 115 5.04 -1.23 -21.87
N GLY A 116 5.66 -0.92 -22.98
CA GLY A 116 6.99 -1.44 -23.35
C GLY A 116 8.15 -0.53 -22.94
N ARG A 117 7.95 0.39 -21.98
CA ARG A 117 8.96 1.35 -21.55
C ARG A 117 9.05 1.43 -20.03
N GLY A 118 10.11 0.82 -19.45
CA GLY A 118 10.37 0.85 -18.02
C GLY A 118 9.25 0.23 -17.19
N ASN A 119 8.75 -0.92 -17.62
CA ASN A 119 7.65 -1.62 -16.98
C ASN A 119 8.12 -2.57 -15.89
N SER A 120 7.41 -2.56 -14.79
CA SER A 120 7.52 -3.45 -13.64
C SER A 120 6.23 -3.35 -12.81
N GLY A 121 6.19 -3.98 -11.65
CA GLY A 121 5.08 -3.90 -10.71
C GLY A 121 5.53 -4.18 -9.29
N VAL A 122 4.87 -3.53 -8.34
CA VAL A 122 4.93 -3.87 -6.92
C VAL A 122 3.62 -4.57 -6.58
N PHE A 123 3.68 -5.89 -6.38
CA PHE A 123 2.51 -6.65 -5.95
C PHE A 123 2.42 -6.60 -4.44
N LEU A 124 1.39 -5.93 -3.94
CA LEU A 124 1.13 -5.76 -2.51
C LEU A 124 0.76 -7.09 -1.82
N ALA A 125 0.25 -8.04 -2.58
CA ALA A 125 0.05 -9.42 -2.16
C ALA A 125 0.30 -10.34 -3.35
N SER A 126 1.35 -11.15 -3.30
CA SER A 126 1.62 -12.23 -4.24
C SER A 126 0.68 -13.41 -3.95
N THR A 127 0.00 -13.90 -4.96
CA THR A 127 -0.96 -15.01 -4.81
C THR A 127 -0.56 -16.24 -5.62
N GLY A 128 0.65 -16.25 -6.17
CA GLY A 128 1.20 -17.35 -6.95
C GLY A 128 2.28 -16.89 -7.94
N PRO A 129 2.78 -17.80 -8.77
CA PRO A 129 3.82 -17.51 -9.75
C PRO A 129 3.35 -16.52 -10.83
N GLY A 130 4.31 -16.01 -11.60
CA GLY A 130 4.06 -15.00 -12.63
C GLY A 130 3.47 -13.72 -12.04
N ASP A 131 2.47 -13.15 -12.70
CA ASP A 131 1.84 -11.88 -12.33
C ASP A 131 0.54 -12.09 -11.51
N ALA A 132 0.44 -13.19 -10.77
CA ALA A 132 -0.68 -13.41 -9.87
C ALA A 132 -0.53 -12.57 -8.59
N GLY A 133 -1.51 -11.71 -8.30
CA GLY A 133 -1.49 -10.86 -7.10
C GLY A 133 -2.20 -9.52 -7.27
N TYR A 134 -1.86 -8.59 -6.40
CA TYR A 134 -2.48 -7.26 -6.27
C TYR A 134 -1.45 -6.18 -6.62
N GLU A 135 -1.44 -5.75 -7.87
CA GLU A 135 -0.38 -4.93 -8.45
C GLU A 135 -0.66 -3.43 -8.33
N LEU A 136 0.31 -2.71 -7.75
CA LEU A 136 0.53 -1.29 -7.91
C LEU A 136 1.55 -1.10 -9.04
N GLN A 137 1.11 -0.50 -10.15
CA GLN A 137 1.87 -0.41 -11.39
C GLN A 137 3.14 0.43 -11.24
N VAL A 138 4.26 -0.10 -11.70
CA VAL A 138 5.51 0.62 -11.95
C VAL A 138 5.74 0.73 -13.45
N LEU A 139 5.92 1.95 -13.94
CA LEU A 139 6.11 2.25 -15.36
C LEU A 139 6.86 3.57 -15.49
N ASP A 140 7.55 3.79 -16.61
CA ASP A 140 7.93 5.17 -16.92
C ASP A 140 6.69 6.01 -17.24
N GLY A 141 6.38 6.93 -16.34
CA GLY A 141 5.25 7.85 -16.48
C GLY A 141 5.60 9.20 -17.11
N TYR A 142 6.90 9.47 -17.35
CA TYR A 142 7.34 10.78 -17.85
C TYR A 142 7.24 10.84 -19.38
N ASN A 143 6.33 11.68 -19.88
CA ASN A 143 6.06 11.81 -21.31
C ASN A 143 5.90 10.47 -22.04
N ASN A 144 5.19 9.53 -21.40
CA ASN A 144 4.96 8.18 -21.91
C ASN A 144 3.46 7.85 -21.92
N PRO A 145 2.71 8.24 -22.94
CA PRO A 145 1.27 7.96 -23.05
C PRO A 145 0.99 6.45 -23.05
N THR A 146 0.03 6.04 -22.22
CA THR A 146 -0.49 4.66 -22.17
C THR A 146 -1.95 4.69 -21.71
N TYR A 147 -2.61 3.53 -21.64
CA TYR A 147 -3.94 3.47 -21.04
C TYR A 147 -3.87 3.82 -19.55
N VAL A 148 -4.76 4.74 -19.11
CA VAL A 148 -4.64 5.43 -17.83
C VAL A 148 -4.81 4.54 -16.59
N ASN A 149 -5.51 3.41 -16.71
CA ASN A 149 -5.63 2.44 -15.64
C ASN A 149 -4.52 1.36 -15.63
N GLY A 150 -3.45 1.58 -16.40
CA GLY A 150 -2.23 0.79 -16.42
C GLY A 150 -0.98 1.69 -16.44
N MET A 151 -1.13 3.00 -16.19
CA MET A 151 0.01 3.89 -15.99
C MET A 151 0.59 3.76 -14.58
N VAL A 152 1.78 4.31 -14.36
CA VAL A 152 2.41 4.32 -13.03
C VAL A 152 1.46 4.87 -11.96
N GLY A 153 1.40 4.20 -10.80
CA GLY A 153 0.51 4.57 -9.70
C GLY A 153 -0.92 4.05 -9.81
N SER A 154 -1.29 3.36 -10.90
CA SER A 154 -2.59 2.67 -10.98
C SER A 154 -2.58 1.38 -10.14
N ILE A 155 -3.74 1.02 -9.57
CA ILE A 155 -4.01 -0.38 -9.26
C ILE A 155 -4.40 -1.03 -10.57
N TYR A 156 -3.49 -1.85 -11.10
CA TYR A 156 -3.49 -2.28 -12.50
C TYR A 156 -4.86 -2.75 -12.98
N LYS A 157 -5.39 -2.02 -13.97
CA LYS A 157 -6.73 -2.20 -14.57
C LYS A 157 -7.95 -2.10 -13.63
N GLN A 158 -7.75 -1.65 -12.37
CA GLN A 158 -8.85 -1.43 -11.45
C GLN A 158 -9.04 0.05 -11.10
N SER A 159 -7.94 0.83 -10.98
CA SER A 159 -7.99 2.25 -10.61
C SER A 159 -7.03 3.09 -11.43
N ILE A 160 -7.44 4.30 -11.74
CA ILE A 160 -6.59 5.34 -12.34
C ILE A 160 -5.93 6.11 -11.19
N PRO A 161 -4.62 6.46 -11.26
CA PRO A 161 -4.02 7.32 -10.27
C PRO A 161 -4.65 8.72 -10.30
N LEU A 162 -4.75 9.36 -9.14
CA LEU A 162 -5.33 10.71 -9.03
C LEU A 162 -4.56 11.75 -9.86
N VAL A 163 -3.25 11.59 -9.96
CA VAL A 163 -2.34 12.45 -10.73
C VAL A 163 -1.16 11.63 -11.23
N ASN A 164 -0.44 12.14 -12.23
CA ASN A 164 0.87 11.64 -12.64
C ASN A 164 1.97 12.46 -11.98
N ALA A 165 2.66 11.90 -10.99
CA ALA A 165 3.74 12.53 -10.25
C ALA A 165 5.14 12.02 -10.70
N ALA A 166 5.27 11.52 -11.94
CA ALA A 166 6.51 10.94 -12.43
C ALA A 166 7.64 11.98 -12.58
N ARG A 167 8.81 11.62 -12.08
CA ARG A 167 10.08 12.28 -12.38
C ARG A 167 10.65 11.72 -13.68
N LYS A 168 11.65 12.41 -14.24
CA LYS A 168 12.31 11.99 -15.47
C LYS A 168 13.03 10.64 -15.31
N PRO A 169 13.18 9.84 -16.38
CA PRO A 169 14.11 8.73 -16.39
C PRO A 169 15.50 9.16 -15.89
N GLY A 170 16.17 8.28 -15.15
CA GLY A 170 17.43 8.56 -14.45
C GLY A 170 17.27 9.12 -13.03
N GLU A 171 16.09 9.66 -12.68
CA GLU A 171 15.79 10.13 -11.32
C GLU A 171 15.13 9.03 -10.48
N TRP A 172 15.39 9.03 -9.16
CA TRP A 172 14.76 8.12 -8.23
C TRP A 172 13.28 8.46 -8.03
N GLN A 173 12.47 7.45 -8.10
CA GLN A 173 11.03 7.46 -7.80
C GLN A 173 10.81 6.73 -6.48
N SER A 174 9.71 7.02 -5.79
CA SER A 174 9.33 6.28 -4.58
C SER A 174 7.84 6.01 -4.50
N TYR A 175 7.48 4.89 -3.92
CA TYR A 175 6.16 4.65 -3.37
C TYR A 175 6.23 4.57 -1.85
N ASP A 176 5.28 5.25 -1.20
CA ASP A 176 4.89 5.05 0.18
C ASP A 176 3.46 4.53 0.19
N VAL A 177 3.26 3.33 0.71
CA VAL A 177 1.99 2.59 0.59
C VAL A 177 1.49 2.18 1.96
N VAL A 178 0.19 2.35 2.20
CA VAL A 178 -0.52 1.67 3.28
C VAL A 178 -1.42 0.62 2.63
N TRP A 179 -1.15 -0.64 2.94
CA TRP A 179 -1.89 -1.80 2.50
C TRP A 179 -2.71 -2.39 3.64
N THR A 180 -4.00 -2.59 3.40
CA THR A 180 -4.89 -3.36 4.27
C THR A 180 -5.30 -4.62 3.53
N ALA A 181 -4.92 -5.76 4.06
CA ALA A 181 -5.21 -7.06 3.46
C ALA A 181 -6.71 -7.38 3.49
N PRO A 182 -7.20 -8.18 2.54
CA PRO A 182 -8.56 -8.68 2.60
C PRO A 182 -8.72 -9.67 3.75
N VAL A 183 -9.90 -9.72 4.33
CA VAL A 183 -10.25 -10.71 5.36
C VAL A 183 -11.23 -11.70 4.76
N PHE A 184 -11.02 -12.98 5.05
CA PHE A 184 -11.88 -14.07 4.57
C PHE A 184 -12.60 -14.76 5.73
N ASN A 185 -13.77 -15.31 5.45
CA ASN A 185 -14.49 -16.20 6.35
C ASN A 185 -13.83 -17.59 6.36
N ALA A 186 -14.21 -18.43 7.31
CA ALA A 186 -13.67 -19.79 7.40
C ALA A 186 -14.00 -20.67 6.18
N ASP A 187 -15.04 -20.35 5.43
CA ASP A 187 -15.41 -21.01 4.17
C ASP A 187 -14.65 -20.47 2.94
N GLY A 188 -13.73 -19.51 3.12
CA GLY A 188 -12.97 -18.87 2.07
C GLY A 188 -13.70 -17.74 1.33
N SER A 189 -14.94 -17.43 1.69
CA SER A 189 -15.64 -16.27 1.13
C SER A 189 -15.07 -14.96 1.65
N LEU A 190 -15.14 -13.90 0.84
CA LEU A 190 -14.67 -12.57 1.24
C LEU A 190 -15.52 -12.01 2.38
N LYS A 191 -14.88 -11.57 3.47
CA LYS A 191 -15.51 -10.86 4.58
C LYS A 191 -15.30 -9.35 4.46
N THR A 192 -14.06 -8.93 4.18
CA THR A 192 -13.68 -7.52 4.01
C THR A 192 -12.73 -7.42 2.82
N PRO A 193 -12.95 -6.49 1.88
CA PRO A 193 -12.05 -6.29 0.75
C PRO A 193 -10.69 -5.72 1.19
N ALA A 194 -9.71 -5.77 0.28
CA ALA A 194 -8.44 -5.10 0.46
C ALA A 194 -8.56 -3.61 0.16
N TYR A 195 -7.74 -2.80 0.87
CA TYR A 195 -7.64 -1.36 0.63
C TYR A 195 -6.20 -0.92 0.44
N VAL A 196 -6.00 0.12 -0.37
CA VAL A 196 -4.70 0.73 -0.58
C VAL A 196 -4.77 2.25 -0.56
N THR A 197 -3.82 2.85 0.16
CA THR A 197 -3.45 4.27 0.02
C THR A 197 -2.02 4.31 -0.45
N ALA A 198 -1.73 5.05 -1.53
CA ALA A 198 -0.39 5.12 -2.09
C ALA A 198 -0.01 6.57 -2.43
N PHE A 199 1.21 6.92 -2.04
CA PHE A 199 1.88 8.15 -2.46
C PHE A 199 2.98 7.80 -3.46
N TYR A 200 3.03 8.55 -4.54
CA TYR A 200 4.07 8.48 -5.55
C TYR A 200 4.90 9.76 -5.51
N ASN A 201 6.19 9.64 -5.20
CA ASN A 201 7.08 10.79 -4.99
C ASN A 201 6.53 11.82 -3.97
N GLY A 202 5.86 11.32 -2.91
CA GLY A 202 5.23 12.15 -1.89
C GLY A 202 3.85 12.72 -2.27
N VAL A 203 3.33 12.44 -3.48
CA VAL A 203 2.02 12.89 -3.95
C VAL A 203 1.01 11.76 -3.88
N LEU A 204 -0.17 12.00 -3.29
CA LEU A 204 -1.24 11.01 -3.17
C LEU A 204 -1.74 10.60 -4.56
N VAL A 205 -1.64 9.32 -4.88
CA VAL A 205 -2.10 8.74 -6.16
C VAL A 205 -3.25 7.74 -5.99
N GLN A 206 -3.34 7.06 -4.85
CA GLN A 206 -4.47 6.21 -4.47
C GLN A 206 -4.92 6.58 -3.06
N ASN A 207 -6.21 6.89 -2.87
CA ASN A 207 -6.77 7.30 -1.59
C ASN A 207 -7.77 6.27 -1.08
N HIS A 208 -7.32 5.37 -0.21
CA HIS A 208 -8.15 4.33 0.40
C HIS A 208 -9.01 3.59 -0.64
N PHE A 209 -8.37 3.23 -1.76
CA PHE A 209 -9.05 2.55 -2.86
C PHE A 209 -9.39 1.11 -2.45
N GLU A 210 -10.66 0.72 -2.63
CA GLU A 210 -11.13 -0.64 -2.44
C GLU A 210 -10.81 -1.48 -3.69
N LEU A 211 -9.97 -2.51 -3.53
CA LEU A 211 -9.66 -3.44 -4.60
C LEU A 211 -10.83 -4.43 -4.81
N LYS A 212 -11.02 -4.84 -6.04
CA LYS A 212 -12.07 -5.79 -6.44
C LYS A 212 -11.57 -7.24 -6.51
N GLY A 213 -10.35 -7.49 -6.04
CA GLY A 213 -9.64 -8.76 -6.11
C GLY A 213 -8.27 -8.61 -6.76
N GLN A 214 -7.68 -9.72 -7.20
CA GLN A 214 -6.39 -9.73 -7.91
C GLN A 214 -6.45 -8.86 -9.17
N THR A 215 -5.33 -8.21 -9.48
CA THR A 215 -5.15 -7.49 -10.74
C THR A 215 -4.91 -8.48 -11.88
N LEU A 216 -5.53 -8.25 -13.01
CA LEU A 216 -5.46 -9.16 -14.16
C LEU A 216 -5.18 -8.37 -15.44
N TYR A 217 -4.33 -8.92 -16.30
CA TYR A 217 -4.16 -8.39 -17.67
C TYR A 217 -5.46 -8.47 -18.48
N VAL A 218 -6.15 -9.60 -18.38
CA VAL A 218 -7.46 -9.85 -19.04
C VAL A 218 -8.38 -10.55 -18.05
N GLY A 219 -9.63 -10.12 -17.98
CA GLY A 219 -10.65 -10.73 -17.14
C GLY A 219 -11.17 -9.81 -16.05
N LYS A 220 -12.08 -10.32 -15.24
CA LYS A 220 -12.64 -9.60 -14.08
C LYS A 220 -11.86 -9.95 -12.83
N PRO A 221 -11.50 -8.97 -11.99
CA PRO A 221 -10.90 -9.21 -10.70
C PRO A 221 -11.73 -10.18 -9.85
N PHE A 222 -11.07 -10.99 -9.04
CA PHE A 222 -11.70 -11.90 -8.10
C PHE A 222 -10.83 -12.06 -6.86
N TYR A 223 -11.46 -12.43 -5.75
CA TYR A 223 -10.77 -12.80 -4.53
C TYR A 223 -10.61 -14.31 -4.43
N LYS A 224 -9.43 -14.74 -4.01
CA LYS A 224 -9.14 -16.11 -3.56
C LYS A 224 -8.52 -15.99 -2.18
N ALA A 225 -9.01 -16.75 -1.21
CA ALA A 225 -8.54 -16.68 0.17
C ALA A 225 -7.05 -17.00 0.30
N PHE A 226 -6.37 -16.22 1.14
CA PHE A 226 -4.99 -16.43 1.59
C PHE A 226 -4.85 -15.89 3.02
N ASP A 227 -3.84 -16.36 3.73
CA ASP A 227 -3.51 -15.93 5.09
C ASP A 227 -2.11 -15.29 5.08
N GLY A 228 -2.09 -13.97 4.89
CA GLY A 228 -0.87 -13.23 4.59
C GLY A 228 -0.29 -13.56 3.22
N ALA A 229 0.47 -12.65 2.65
CA ALA A 229 1.10 -12.83 1.36
C ALA A 229 2.48 -12.17 1.28
N ALA A 230 3.33 -12.67 0.40
CA ALA A 230 4.60 -12.04 0.07
C ALA A 230 4.37 -10.74 -0.71
N ILE A 231 5.29 -9.80 -0.58
CA ILE A 231 5.41 -8.64 -1.48
C ILE A 231 6.26 -9.09 -2.68
N LYS A 232 5.80 -8.78 -3.92
CA LYS A 232 6.50 -9.23 -5.12
C LYS A 232 6.95 -8.04 -5.96
N LEU A 233 8.12 -8.16 -6.58
CA LEU A 233 8.62 -7.23 -7.60
C LEU A 233 8.65 -7.94 -8.95
N GLN A 234 8.18 -7.25 -9.99
CA GLN A 234 8.03 -7.83 -11.32
C GLN A 234 9.27 -7.63 -12.18
N ALA A 235 9.69 -8.70 -12.84
CA ALA A 235 10.61 -8.69 -13.98
C ALA A 235 9.77 -8.73 -15.27
N HIS A 236 9.27 -7.57 -15.71
CA HIS A 236 8.42 -7.49 -16.90
C HIS A 236 9.18 -7.88 -18.18
N GLY A 237 8.50 -8.61 -19.06
CA GLY A 237 9.10 -9.20 -20.27
C GLY A 237 9.25 -8.23 -21.46
N ASP A 238 9.09 -6.91 -21.28
CA ASP A 238 9.34 -5.93 -22.33
C ASP A 238 10.83 -5.86 -22.72
N LYS A 239 11.15 -5.16 -23.81
CA LYS A 239 12.51 -5.07 -24.35
C LYS A 239 13.29 -3.85 -23.84
N SER A 240 12.69 -3.01 -22.99
CA SER A 240 13.39 -1.86 -22.43
C SER A 240 14.49 -2.29 -21.44
N GLU A 241 15.41 -1.38 -21.16
CA GLU A 241 16.49 -1.59 -20.21
C GLU A 241 15.92 -1.85 -18.80
N PRO A 242 16.55 -2.75 -18.01
CA PRO A 242 16.06 -3.10 -16.69
C PRO A 242 16.19 -1.92 -15.70
N MET A 243 15.20 -1.76 -14.84
CA MET A 243 15.25 -0.79 -13.75
C MET A 243 15.99 -1.33 -12.53
N SER A 244 16.34 -0.43 -11.63
CA SER A 244 16.95 -0.76 -10.35
C SER A 244 16.08 -0.30 -9.19
N PHE A 245 16.11 -1.06 -8.11
CA PHE A 245 15.44 -0.77 -6.84
C PHE A 245 16.50 -0.50 -5.75
N ARG A 246 16.09 0.22 -4.70
CA ARG A 246 16.86 0.42 -3.46
C ARG A 246 15.92 0.77 -2.31
N ASN A 247 16.45 0.81 -1.09
CA ASN A 247 15.75 1.29 0.10
C ASN A 247 14.32 0.73 0.20
N ILE A 248 14.23 -0.60 0.34
CA ILE A 248 12.94 -1.29 0.45
C ILE A 248 12.74 -1.73 1.89
N TRP A 249 11.67 -1.28 2.52
CA TRP A 249 11.32 -1.70 3.87
C TRP A 249 9.81 -1.76 4.07
N VAL A 250 9.40 -2.58 5.00
CA VAL A 250 8.01 -2.77 5.41
C VAL A 250 7.89 -2.61 6.92
N ARG A 251 6.76 -2.08 7.36
CA ARG A 251 6.38 -1.98 8.77
C ARG A 251 5.01 -2.57 8.93
N GLU A 252 4.89 -3.63 9.75
CA GLU A 252 3.60 -4.29 9.99
C GLU A 252 2.66 -3.38 10.78
N LEU A 253 1.39 -3.44 10.44
CA LEU A 253 0.32 -2.69 11.08
C LEU A 253 -0.65 -3.66 11.76
N PRO A 254 -1.31 -3.21 12.87
CA PRO A 254 -2.32 -4.01 13.57
C PRO A 254 -3.47 -4.47 12.69
#